data_bb90d04aa96e1fb43ca05f8709f5d66f
#
_entry.id   bb90d04aa96e1fb43ca05f8709f5d66f
#
_cell.length_a   1.000
_cell.length_b   1.000
_cell.length_c   1.000
_cell.angle_alpha   90.00
_cell.angle_beta   90.00
_cell.angle_gamma   90.00
#
_symmetry.space_group_name_H-M   'P 1'
#
loop_
_entity.id
_entity.type
_entity.pdbx_description
1 polymer ?
#
loop_
_entity_poly.entity_id
_entity_poly.type
_entity_poly.pdbx_seq_one_letter_code
_entity_poly.pdbx_strand_id
1 'polypeptide(L)'
;MDIVFNIETAGLPKDEILHLMPEFTAPSNYKDSEKIQTWKAKKQEEWFLDASSSALSGKILAIAIQEPFKNASFFADENEKNLLQAFWEYYRNHCTCRFVGFGCNSFVIPFLVRRSWVNRVAVPNIFRGRFLSGNFTDLMQVWGCGTSERTTLANLAKFFGLKYEPLETPFEAMWIVNRESALKTMERDVLAIRYIGEIMGVVAEEDFQWE
;
A
#
# COMPACT_ATOMS: atom_id res chain seq x y z
N MET A 1 -20.51 6.47 6.59
CA MET A 1 -20.02 5.09 6.67
C MET A 1 -18.52 5.12 6.39
N ASP A 2 -17.74 4.39 7.17
CA ASP A 2 -16.29 4.32 7.05
C ASP A 2 -15.89 2.99 6.42
N ILE A 3 -15.19 3.05 5.31
CA ILE A 3 -14.67 1.89 4.60
C ILE A 3 -13.16 1.86 4.82
N VAL A 4 -12.66 0.83 5.48
CA VAL A 4 -11.22 0.64 5.64
C VAL A 4 -10.67 -0.03 4.40
N PHE A 5 -9.46 0.36 3.97
CA PHE A 5 -8.82 -0.23 2.79
C PHE A 5 -7.30 -0.25 2.88
N ASN A 6 -6.72 -1.21 2.19
CA ASN A 6 -5.27 -1.34 2.02
C ASN A 6 -4.95 -1.92 0.64
N ILE A 7 -3.72 -1.73 0.15
CA ILE A 7 -3.22 -2.36 -1.09
C ILE A 7 -1.96 -3.15 -0.81
N GLU A 8 -1.76 -4.18 -1.61
CA GLU A 8 -0.50 -4.89 -1.69
C GLU A 8 0.08 -4.82 -3.10
N THR A 9 1.39 -4.66 -3.16
CA THR A 9 2.12 -4.39 -4.39
C THR A 9 3.25 -5.39 -4.60
N ALA A 10 3.65 -5.56 -5.85
CA ALA A 10 4.82 -6.34 -6.25
C ALA A 10 5.68 -5.55 -7.23
N GLY A 11 6.94 -5.93 -7.37
CA GLY A 11 7.77 -5.46 -8.47
C GLY A 11 7.27 -6.00 -9.82
N LEU A 12 7.40 -5.21 -10.86
CA LEU A 12 7.25 -5.71 -12.23
C LEU A 12 8.48 -6.58 -12.59
N PRO A 13 8.35 -7.49 -13.57
CA PRO A 13 9.48 -8.28 -14.06
C PRO A 13 10.70 -7.42 -14.39
N LYS A 14 11.90 -7.91 -14.06
CA LYS A 14 13.15 -7.14 -14.21
C LYS A 14 13.38 -6.67 -15.64
N ASP A 15 13.05 -7.48 -16.62
CA ASP A 15 13.16 -7.17 -18.04
C ASP A 15 12.23 -6.02 -18.47
N GLU A 16 11.06 -5.91 -17.86
CA GLU A 16 10.12 -4.83 -18.16
C GLU A 16 10.57 -3.47 -17.59
N ILE A 17 11.31 -3.46 -16.47
CA ILE A 17 11.68 -2.22 -15.78
C ILE A 17 13.16 -1.84 -15.90
N LEU A 18 13.98 -2.69 -16.52
CA LEU A 18 15.43 -2.45 -16.65
C LEU A 18 15.75 -1.09 -17.29
N HIS A 19 14.93 -0.67 -18.25
CA HIS A 19 15.07 0.64 -18.93
C HIS A 19 14.76 1.86 -18.05
N LEU A 20 14.13 1.65 -16.90
CA LEU A 20 13.82 2.69 -15.90
C LEU A 20 14.90 2.81 -14.83
N MET A 21 15.84 1.87 -14.80
CA MET A 21 16.87 1.84 -13.77
C MET A 21 17.81 3.03 -13.90
N PRO A 22 18.04 3.80 -12.83
CA PRO A 22 18.96 4.92 -12.87
C PRO A 22 20.41 4.46 -13.01
N GLU A 23 21.26 5.30 -13.55
CA GLU A 23 22.69 5.05 -13.52
C GLU A 23 23.24 5.28 -12.11
N PHE A 24 23.87 4.23 -11.53
CA PHE A 24 24.47 4.31 -10.21
C PHE A 24 25.94 4.74 -10.30
N THR A 25 26.26 5.89 -9.69
CA THR A 25 27.61 6.40 -9.59
C THR A 25 28.19 6.08 -8.22
N ALA A 26 29.30 5.34 -8.19
CA ALA A 26 29.97 5.00 -6.95
C ALA A 26 30.54 6.24 -6.23
N PRO A 27 30.62 6.23 -4.89
CA PRO A 27 31.22 7.30 -4.13
C PRO A 27 32.64 7.61 -4.59
N SER A 28 33.04 8.90 -4.60
CA SER A 28 34.34 9.37 -5.13
C SER A 28 35.56 8.83 -4.40
N ASN A 29 35.41 8.32 -3.19
CA ASN A 29 36.47 7.66 -2.41
C ASN A 29 36.74 6.21 -2.83
N TYR A 30 35.88 5.61 -3.68
CA TYR A 30 36.12 4.28 -4.25
C TYR A 30 37.03 4.41 -5.46
N LYS A 31 38.29 3.92 -5.33
CA LYS A 31 39.28 3.96 -6.42
C LYS A 31 39.52 2.59 -7.05
N ASP A 32 39.12 1.53 -6.38
CA ASP A 32 39.29 0.16 -6.80
C ASP A 32 38.13 -0.23 -7.74
N SER A 33 38.43 -0.68 -8.95
CA SER A 33 37.47 -1.04 -9.98
C SER A 33 36.56 -2.19 -9.54
N GLU A 34 37.06 -3.18 -8.81
CA GLU A 34 36.32 -4.32 -8.32
C GLU A 34 35.31 -3.89 -7.25
N LYS A 35 35.72 -3.02 -6.33
CA LYS A 35 34.82 -2.44 -5.31
C LYS A 35 33.74 -1.57 -5.94
N ILE A 36 34.05 -0.82 -6.99
CA ILE A 36 33.06 -0.02 -7.73
C ILE A 36 32.02 -0.93 -8.40
N GLN A 37 32.44 -2.00 -9.05
CA GLN A 37 31.54 -2.95 -9.70
C GLN A 37 30.63 -3.66 -8.68
N THR A 38 31.20 -4.14 -7.58
CA THR A 38 30.45 -4.78 -6.49
C THR A 38 29.41 -3.84 -5.90
N TRP A 39 29.80 -2.58 -5.66
CA TRP A 39 28.88 -1.57 -5.15
C TRP A 39 27.73 -1.28 -6.13
N LYS A 40 28.03 -1.14 -7.44
CA LYS A 40 27.02 -0.93 -8.47
C LYS A 40 26.05 -2.11 -8.55
N ALA A 41 26.55 -3.34 -8.57
CA ALA A 41 25.73 -4.54 -8.61
C ALA A 41 24.78 -4.60 -7.39
N LYS A 42 25.30 -4.29 -6.20
CA LYS A 42 24.49 -4.21 -4.98
C LYS A 42 23.39 -3.15 -5.09
N LYS A 43 23.69 -1.96 -5.62
CA LYS A 43 22.70 -0.89 -5.80
C LYS A 43 21.63 -1.25 -6.84
N GLN A 44 21.98 -1.96 -7.88
CA GLN A 44 21.03 -2.49 -8.85
C GLN A 44 20.10 -3.52 -8.20
N GLU A 45 20.65 -4.42 -7.38
CA GLU A 45 19.84 -5.40 -6.67
C GLU A 45 18.89 -4.74 -5.66
N GLU A 46 19.39 -3.80 -4.85
CA GLU A 46 18.57 -2.99 -3.93
C GLU A 46 17.42 -2.29 -4.69
N TRP A 47 17.69 -1.70 -5.86
CA TRP A 47 16.68 -1.04 -6.67
C TRP A 47 15.60 -1.99 -7.15
N PHE A 48 15.93 -3.22 -7.55
CA PHE A 48 14.93 -4.23 -7.90
C PHE A 48 14.12 -4.72 -6.71
N LEU A 49 14.74 -4.84 -5.53
CA LEU A 49 14.01 -5.18 -4.30
C LEU A 49 13.00 -4.09 -3.90
N ASP A 50 13.34 -2.84 -4.14
CA ASP A 50 12.46 -1.70 -3.87
C ASP A 50 11.43 -1.44 -4.98
N ALA A 51 11.42 -2.22 -6.04
CA ALA A 51 10.56 -1.99 -7.21
C ALA A 51 9.06 -1.95 -6.86
N SER A 52 8.62 -2.73 -5.88
CA SER A 52 7.23 -2.75 -5.39
C SER A 52 6.79 -1.46 -4.71
N SER A 53 7.74 -0.61 -4.28
CA SER A 53 7.46 0.66 -3.58
C SER A 53 7.17 1.81 -4.55
N SER A 54 7.43 1.65 -5.84
CA SER A 54 7.27 2.68 -6.86
C SER A 54 6.23 2.27 -7.91
N ALA A 55 5.27 3.14 -8.18
CA ALA A 55 4.28 2.91 -9.22
C ALA A 55 4.86 2.86 -10.65
N LEU A 56 6.12 3.26 -10.86
CA LEU A 56 6.82 3.14 -12.15
C LEU A 56 7.36 1.73 -12.37
N SER A 57 7.81 1.08 -11.31
CA SER A 57 8.48 -0.23 -11.35
C SER A 57 7.68 -1.34 -10.66
N GLY A 58 6.55 -1.02 -10.04
CA GLY A 58 5.68 -1.97 -9.37
C GLY A 58 4.29 -2.05 -9.98
N LYS A 59 3.51 -3.02 -9.50
CA LYS A 59 2.08 -3.22 -9.81
C LYS A 59 1.30 -3.53 -8.55
N ILE A 60 -0.03 -3.38 -8.61
CA ILE A 60 -0.93 -3.76 -7.53
C ILE A 60 -1.32 -5.23 -7.71
N LEU A 61 -1.15 -6.02 -6.66
CA LEU A 61 -1.55 -7.43 -6.62
C LEU A 61 -3.00 -7.59 -6.13
N ALA A 62 -3.34 -6.84 -5.08
CA ALA A 62 -4.67 -6.88 -4.50
C ALA A 62 -4.99 -5.59 -3.75
N ILE A 63 -6.29 -5.32 -3.61
CA ILE A 63 -6.85 -4.27 -2.76
C ILE A 63 -7.82 -4.95 -1.81
N ALA A 64 -7.62 -4.78 -0.51
CA ALA A 64 -8.56 -5.20 0.51
C ALA A 64 -9.43 -4.02 0.92
N ILE A 65 -10.71 -4.29 1.14
CA ILE A 65 -11.66 -3.36 1.73
C ILE A 65 -12.41 -4.05 2.87
N GLN A 66 -12.77 -3.28 3.87
CA GLN A 66 -13.66 -3.74 4.93
C GLN A 66 -14.70 -2.67 5.22
N GLU A 67 -15.95 -3.01 4.91
CA GLU A 67 -17.13 -2.23 5.28
C GLU A 67 -17.52 -2.54 6.73
N PRO A 68 -18.27 -1.62 7.40
CA PRO A 68 -18.81 -1.88 8.73
C PRO A 68 -19.62 -3.18 8.79
N PHE A 69 -19.42 -3.96 9.83
CA PHE A 69 -20.14 -5.22 10.12
C PHE A 69 -20.04 -6.29 9.02
N LYS A 70 -19.03 -6.19 8.13
CA LYS A 70 -18.79 -7.17 7.08
C LYS A 70 -17.37 -7.73 7.17
N ASN A 71 -17.20 -8.94 6.68
CA ASN A 71 -15.88 -9.51 6.44
C ASN A 71 -15.13 -8.70 5.39
N ALA A 72 -13.80 -8.77 5.40
CA ALA A 72 -13.00 -8.15 4.36
C ALA A 72 -13.34 -8.72 2.97
N SER A 73 -13.37 -7.85 1.98
CA SER A 73 -13.54 -8.19 0.57
C SER A 73 -12.30 -7.76 -0.21
N PHE A 74 -12.03 -8.44 -1.32
CA PHE A 74 -10.79 -8.24 -2.07
C PHE A 74 -11.04 -7.99 -3.54
N PHE A 75 -10.37 -6.99 -4.10
CA PHE A 75 -10.17 -6.86 -5.53
C PHE A 75 -8.82 -7.50 -5.86
N ALA A 76 -8.85 -8.56 -6.66
CA ALA A 76 -7.67 -9.31 -7.03
C ALA A 76 -7.89 -9.94 -8.41
N ASP A 77 -7.09 -9.53 -9.37
CA ASP A 77 -7.14 -10.01 -10.76
C ASP A 77 -5.70 -10.09 -11.28
N GLU A 78 -5.40 -11.06 -12.14
CA GLU A 78 -4.10 -11.16 -12.77
C GLU A 78 -3.82 -10.00 -13.71
N ASN A 79 -4.88 -9.44 -14.29
CA ASN A 79 -4.84 -8.22 -15.07
C ASN A 79 -5.08 -7.01 -14.16
N GLU A 80 -4.01 -6.28 -13.81
CA GLU A 80 -4.06 -5.09 -12.97
C GLU A 80 -5.10 -4.06 -13.46
N LYS A 81 -5.33 -3.96 -14.77
CA LYS A 81 -6.34 -3.05 -15.33
C LYS A 81 -7.76 -3.40 -14.85
N ASN A 82 -8.12 -4.69 -14.85
CA ASN A 82 -9.43 -5.15 -14.39
C ASN A 82 -9.61 -4.86 -12.90
N LEU A 83 -8.58 -5.16 -12.09
CA LEU A 83 -8.55 -4.87 -10.66
C LEU A 83 -8.79 -3.38 -10.39
N LEU A 84 -8.06 -2.50 -11.08
CA LEU A 84 -8.20 -1.05 -10.94
C LEU A 84 -9.58 -0.54 -11.38
N GLN A 85 -10.13 -1.08 -12.48
CA GLN A 85 -11.49 -0.74 -12.94
C GLN A 85 -12.54 -1.10 -11.90
N ALA A 86 -12.47 -2.32 -11.35
CA ALA A 86 -13.38 -2.80 -10.32
C ALA A 86 -13.30 -1.96 -9.05
N PHE A 87 -12.10 -1.61 -8.59
CA PHE A 87 -11.92 -0.75 -7.42
C PHE A 87 -12.49 0.66 -7.64
N TRP A 88 -12.22 1.30 -8.79
CA TRP A 88 -12.75 2.64 -9.04
C TRP A 88 -14.26 2.64 -9.29
N GLU A 89 -14.84 1.57 -9.79
CA GLU A 89 -16.28 1.40 -9.86
C GLU A 89 -16.88 1.29 -8.44
N TYR A 90 -16.30 0.46 -7.58
CA TYR A 90 -16.69 0.38 -6.18
C TYR A 90 -16.60 1.75 -5.50
N TYR A 91 -15.48 2.46 -5.68
CA TYR A 91 -15.32 3.81 -5.12
C TYR A 91 -16.41 4.78 -5.59
N ARG A 92 -16.78 4.78 -6.88
CA ARG A 92 -17.85 5.66 -7.40
C ARG A 92 -19.20 5.35 -6.73
N ASN A 93 -19.49 4.08 -6.51
CA ASN A 93 -20.75 3.66 -5.86
C ASN A 93 -20.76 4.00 -4.35
N HIS A 94 -19.59 4.27 -3.77
CA HIS A 94 -19.42 4.61 -2.34
C HIS A 94 -18.78 5.99 -2.16
N CYS A 95 -18.94 6.91 -3.12
CA CYS A 95 -18.27 8.21 -3.11
C CYS A 95 -18.68 9.14 -1.96
N THR A 96 -19.78 8.86 -1.27
CA THR A 96 -20.21 9.56 -0.05
C THR A 96 -19.62 8.96 1.23
N CYS A 97 -19.00 7.79 1.15
CA CYS A 97 -18.34 7.15 2.28
C CYS A 97 -16.93 7.74 2.48
N ARG A 98 -16.44 7.63 3.70
CA ARG A 98 -15.05 7.95 4.03
C ARG A 98 -14.20 6.69 3.90
N PHE A 99 -13.12 6.79 3.14
CA PHE A 99 -12.15 5.72 2.99
C PHE A 99 -10.98 5.94 3.96
N VAL A 100 -10.76 5.00 4.85
CA VAL A 100 -9.76 5.08 5.90
C VAL A 100 -8.64 4.08 5.63
N GLY A 101 -7.41 4.54 5.64
CA GLY A 101 -6.24 3.70 5.42
C GLY A 101 -5.06 4.12 6.30
N PHE A 102 -3.98 3.37 6.24
CA PHE A 102 -2.73 3.68 6.89
C PHE A 102 -1.66 4.03 5.86
N GLY A 103 -1.06 5.22 5.95
CA GLY A 103 -0.14 5.73 4.93
C GLY A 103 -0.81 5.98 3.58
N CYS A 104 -2.14 6.08 3.55
CA CYS A 104 -2.88 6.08 2.30
C CYS A 104 -2.64 7.34 1.48
N ASN A 105 -2.47 8.51 2.08
CA ASN A 105 -2.22 9.76 1.37
C ASN A 105 -0.80 9.85 0.80
N SER A 106 0.17 9.19 1.43
CA SER A 106 1.56 9.23 1.00
C SER A 106 1.94 8.10 0.03
N PHE A 107 1.27 6.96 0.10
CA PHE A 107 1.60 5.77 -0.69
C PHE A 107 0.40 5.21 -1.46
N VAL A 108 -0.64 4.75 -0.78
CA VAL A 108 -1.72 3.94 -1.38
C VAL A 108 -2.43 4.68 -2.52
N ILE A 109 -2.95 5.87 -2.26
CA ILE A 109 -3.69 6.64 -3.26
C ILE A 109 -2.79 7.11 -4.42
N PRO A 110 -1.60 7.68 -4.17
CA PRO A 110 -0.67 8.01 -5.24
C PRO A 110 -0.30 6.80 -6.10
N PHE A 111 -0.13 5.62 -5.51
CA PHE A 111 0.19 4.39 -6.23
C PHE A 111 -1.00 3.96 -7.10
N LEU A 112 -2.21 3.86 -6.55
CA LEU A 112 -3.45 3.56 -7.26
C LEU A 112 -3.66 4.47 -8.47
N VAL A 113 -3.52 5.78 -8.27
CA VAL A 113 -3.73 6.78 -9.33
C VAL A 113 -2.71 6.62 -10.45
N ARG A 114 -1.42 6.52 -10.11
CA ARG A 114 -0.35 6.39 -11.11
C ARG A 114 -0.47 5.08 -11.89
N ARG A 115 -0.78 3.96 -11.22
CA ARG A 115 -1.01 2.67 -11.90
C ARG A 115 -2.25 2.72 -12.79
N SER A 116 -3.29 3.45 -12.37
CA SER A 116 -4.46 3.67 -13.20
C SER A 116 -4.11 4.41 -14.50
N TRP A 117 -3.28 5.44 -14.42
CA TRP A 117 -2.82 6.17 -15.62
C TRP A 117 -1.99 5.27 -16.54
N VAL A 118 -1.06 4.47 -15.98
CA VAL A 118 -0.26 3.51 -16.75
C VAL A 118 -1.17 2.50 -17.48
N ASN A 119 -2.20 2.01 -16.80
CA ASN A 119 -3.15 1.03 -17.34
C ASN A 119 -4.29 1.68 -18.18
N ARG A 120 -4.30 3.02 -18.34
CA ARG A 120 -5.35 3.78 -19.02
C ARG A 120 -6.73 3.55 -18.42
N VAL A 121 -6.80 3.47 -17.10
CA VAL A 121 -8.03 3.38 -16.33
C VAL A 121 -8.44 4.78 -15.87
N ALA A 122 -9.71 5.12 -16.06
CA ALA A 122 -10.24 6.42 -15.64
C ALA A 122 -10.31 6.52 -14.11
N VAL A 123 -9.56 7.47 -13.56
CA VAL A 123 -9.58 7.81 -12.14
C VAL A 123 -10.73 8.77 -11.87
N PRO A 124 -11.56 8.56 -10.85
CA PRO A 124 -12.55 9.53 -10.40
C PRO A 124 -11.88 10.87 -10.02
N ASN A 125 -12.64 11.96 -10.04
CA ASN A 125 -12.13 13.25 -9.62
C ASN A 125 -11.96 13.30 -8.09
N ILE A 126 -10.83 12.79 -7.61
CA ILE A 126 -10.45 12.74 -6.19
C ILE A 126 -9.50 13.88 -5.79
N PHE A 127 -9.12 14.73 -6.74
CA PHE A 127 -8.22 15.84 -6.48
C PHE A 127 -8.98 17.15 -6.34
N ARG A 128 -8.69 17.92 -5.29
CA ARG A 128 -9.12 19.30 -5.11
C ARG A 128 -7.89 20.17 -4.97
N GLY A 129 -7.47 20.81 -6.07
CA GLY A 129 -6.26 21.61 -6.11
C GLY A 129 -4.99 20.76 -5.94
N ARG A 130 -4.19 21.06 -4.91
CA ARG A 130 -2.94 20.35 -4.61
C ARG A 130 -3.14 19.09 -3.75
N PHE A 131 -4.34 18.89 -3.22
CA PHE A 131 -4.60 17.87 -2.21
C PHE A 131 -5.61 16.85 -2.71
N LEU A 132 -5.49 15.62 -2.20
CA LEU A 132 -6.53 14.63 -2.32
C LEU A 132 -7.82 15.16 -1.67
N SER A 133 -8.95 14.98 -2.31
CA SER A 133 -10.21 15.44 -1.77
C SER A 133 -10.72 14.53 -0.66
N GLY A 134 -11.36 15.15 0.27
CA GLY A 134 -11.88 14.81 1.55
C GLY A 134 -12.54 13.46 1.86
N ASN A 135 -12.53 12.47 0.97
CA ASN A 135 -13.07 11.15 1.29
C ASN A 135 -12.02 10.17 1.83
N PHE A 136 -10.74 10.56 1.82
CA PHE A 136 -9.65 9.72 2.31
C PHE A 136 -9.12 10.24 3.63
N THR A 137 -9.01 9.35 4.61
CA THR A 137 -8.43 9.64 5.93
C THR A 137 -7.25 8.72 6.15
N ASP A 138 -6.10 9.29 6.46
CA ASP A 138 -4.84 8.59 6.70
C ASP A 138 -4.56 8.54 8.20
N LEU A 139 -4.67 7.35 8.81
CA LEU A 139 -4.43 7.19 10.25
C LEU A 139 -2.99 7.55 10.67
N MET A 140 -2.01 7.35 9.77
CA MET A 140 -0.64 7.77 10.05
C MET A 140 -0.52 9.30 10.18
N GLN A 141 -1.28 10.05 9.35
CA GLN A 141 -1.32 11.51 9.45
C GLN A 141 -2.10 11.98 10.68
N VAL A 142 -3.19 11.30 11.02
CA VAL A 142 -3.95 11.59 12.26
C VAL A 142 -3.07 11.36 13.47
N TRP A 143 -2.36 10.24 13.54
CA TRP A 143 -1.38 9.94 14.59
C TRP A 143 -0.32 11.03 14.73
N GLY A 144 0.21 11.51 13.62
CA GLY A 144 1.23 12.56 13.59
C GLY A 144 0.74 13.92 14.10
N CYS A 145 -0.56 14.13 14.28
CA CYS A 145 -1.15 15.38 14.81
C CYS A 145 -0.59 16.65 14.12
N GLY A 146 -0.36 16.60 12.81
CA GLY A 146 0.20 17.70 12.04
C GLY A 146 1.74 17.83 12.09
N THR A 147 2.44 16.93 12.77
CA THR A 147 3.90 16.83 12.74
C THR A 147 4.39 15.97 11.57
N SER A 148 5.72 15.90 11.39
CA SER A 148 6.35 14.97 10.45
C SER A 148 6.61 13.58 11.03
N GLU A 149 6.13 13.30 12.22
CA GLU A 149 6.27 12.00 12.86
C GLU A 149 5.66 10.91 12.00
N ARG A 150 6.41 9.83 11.80
CA ARG A 150 5.97 8.65 11.06
C ARG A 150 6.12 7.41 11.93
N THR A 151 5.16 6.52 11.78
CA THR A 151 5.18 5.21 12.45
C THR A 151 4.76 4.14 11.46
N THR A 152 4.85 2.87 11.84
CA THR A 152 4.36 1.75 11.06
C THR A 152 3.05 1.24 11.65
N LEU A 153 2.24 0.55 10.85
CA LEU A 153 1.03 -0.12 11.32
C LEU A 153 1.37 -1.08 12.48
N ALA A 154 2.45 -1.85 12.36
CA ALA A 154 2.91 -2.77 13.38
C ALA A 154 3.27 -2.07 14.71
N ASN A 155 3.92 -0.90 14.63
CA ASN A 155 4.25 -0.15 15.84
C ASN A 155 3.00 0.38 16.55
N LEU A 156 2.02 0.91 15.81
CA LEU A 156 0.75 1.35 16.39
C LEU A 156 -0.05 0.19 16.94
N ALA A 157 -0.14 -0.92 16.21
CA ALA A 157 -0.80 -2.13 16.68
C ALA A 157 -0.21 -2.59 18.01
N LYS A 158 1.12 -2.67 18.10
CA LYS A 158 1.82 -3.01 19.34
C LYS A 158 1.57 -1.99 20.45
N PHE A 159 1.58 -0.70 20.13
CA PHE A 159 1.33 0.38 21.10
C PHE A 159 -0.08 0.26 21.71
N PHE A 160 -1.08 -0.09 20.90
CA PHE A 160 -2.46 -0.29 21.36
C PHE A 160 -2.75 -1.71 21.85
N GLY A 161 -1.73 -2.57 21.98
CA GLY A 161 -1.86 -3.90 22.58
C GLY A 161 -2.46 -4.97 21.67
N LEU A 162 -2.52 -4.70 20.34
CA LEU A 162 -2.98 -5.72 19.39
C LEU A 162 -1.91 -6.80 19.17
N LYS A 163 -2.35 -8.04 19.06
CA LYS A 163 -1.52 -9.18 18.62
C LYS A 163 -1.34 -9.12 17.08
N TYR A 164 -0.61 -8.14 16.62
CA TYR A 164 -0.33 -7.94 15.20
C TYR A 164 1.15 -8.21 14.93
N GLU A 165 1.42 -9.18 14.07
CA GLU A 165 2.77 -9.52 13.64
C GLU A 165 2.98 -9.09 12.19
N PRO A 166 4.00 -8.28 11.88
CA PRO A 166 4.32 -7.95 10.51
C PRO A 166 4.72 -9.20 9.74
N LEU A 167 4.52 -9.17 8.42
CA LEU A 167 4.95 -10.27 7.56
C LEU A 167 6.48 -10.43 7.59
N GLU A 168 6.95 -11.65 7.89
CA GLU A 168 8.37 -12.01 7.75
C GLU A 168 8.73 -12.26 6.27
N THR A 169 7.79 -12.82 5.52
CA THR A 169 7.96 -13.12 4.09
C THR A 169 7.33 -11.99 3.26
N PRO A 170 7.99 -11.47 2.22
CA PRO A 170 7.39 -10.49 1.32
C PRO A 170 6.05 -10.98 0.76
N PHE A 171 5.05 -10.10 0.73
CA PHE A 171 3.70 -10.43 0.27
C PHE A 171 3.70 -11.05 -1.13
N GLU A 172 4.51 -10.53 -2.04
CA GLU A 172 4.65 -11.07 -3.40
C GLU A 172 5.06 -12.55 -3.41
N ALA A 173 6.02 -12.94 -2.58
CA ALA A 173 6.44 -14.34 -2.48
C ALA A 173 5.32 -15.23 -1.93
N MET A 174 4.59 -14.75 -0.92
CA MET A 174 3.42 -15.44 -0.39
C MET A 174 2.30 -15.54 -1.42
N TRP A 175 2.05 -14.48 -2.17
CA TRP A 175 1.04 -14.42 -3.24
C TRP A 175 1.25 -15.48 -4.32
N ILE A 176 2.50 -15.70 -4.70
CA ILE A 176 2.87 -16.72 -5.70
C ILE A 176 2.66 -18.14 -5.16
N VAL A 177 3.02 -18.38 -3.89
CA VAL A 177 2.99 -19.73 -3.29
C VAL A 177 1.59 -20.09 -2.80
N ASN A 178 0.92 -19.20 -2.12
CA ASN A 178 -0.40 -19.43 -1.51
C ASN A 178 -1.21 -18.13 -1.43
N ARG A 179 -2.01 -17.90 -2.45
CA ARG A 179 -2.84 -16.69 -2.58
C ARG A 179 -3.86 -16.54 -1.45
N GLU A 180 -4.43 -17.65 -0.96
CA GLU A 180 -5.39 -17.60 0.14
C GLU A 180 -4.72 -17.11 1.44
N SER A 181 -3.54 -17.62 1.75
CA SER A 181 -2.77 -17.15 2.90
C SER A 181 -2.38 -15.67 2.76
N ALA A 182 -2.01 -15.24 1.56
CA ALA A 182 -1.73 -13.83 1.30
C ALA A 182 -2.96 -12.93 1.54
N LEU A 183 -4.15 -13.34 1.09
CA LEU A 183 -5.39 -12.59 1.34
C LEU A 183 -5.75 -12.53 2.83
N LYS A 184 -5.49 -13.60 3.60
CA LYS A 184 -5.67 -13.59 5.06
C LYS A 184 -4.78 -12.57 5.77
N THR A 185 -3.57 -12.33 5.25
CA THR A 185 -2.72 -11.27 5.82
C THR A 185 -3.27 -9.87 5.53
N MET A 186 -3.79 -9.64 4.33
CA MET A 186 -4.46 -8.38 4.02
C MET A 186 -5.72 -8.16 4.86
N GLU A 187 -6.51 -9.22 5.12
CA GLU A 187 -7.65 -9.15 6.02
C GLU A 187 -7.23 -8.69 7.42
N ARG A 188 -6.18 -9.31 7.97
CA ARG A 188 -5.61 -8.91 9.26
C ARG A 188 -5.18 -7.44 9.26
N ASP A 189 -4.59 -6.96 8.17
CA ASP A 189 -4.12 -5.58 8.07
C ASP A 189 -5.29 -4.58 8.07
N VAL A 190 -6.36 -4.83 7.30
CA VAL A 190 -7.53 -3.94 7.30
C VAL A 190 -8.29 -3.98 8.62
N LEU A 191 -8.33 -5.13 9.31
CA LEU A 191 -8.89 -5.25 10.64
C LEU A 191 -8.06 -4.46 11.67
N ALA A 192 -6.73 -4.53 11.60
CA ALA A 192 -5.85 -3.74 12.46
C ALA A 192 -6.02 -2.24 12.21
N ILE A 193 -6.12 -1.81 10.95
CA ILE A 193 -6.38 -0.41 10.60
C ILE A 193 -7.72 0.04 11.16
N ARG A 194 -8.78 -0.77 11.06
CA ARG A 194 -10.09 -0.46 11.63
C ARG A 194 -10.02 -0.27 13.13
N TYR A 195 -9.49 -1.25 13.84
CA TYR A 195 -9.41 -1.24 15.30
C TYR A 195 -8.59 -0.03 15.82
N ILE A 196 -7.46 0.25 15.18
CA ILE A 196 -6.67 1.44 15.51
C ILE A 196 -7.48 2.72 15.23
N GLY A 197 -8.20 2.76 14.12
CA GLY A 197 -9.08 3.87 13.78
C GLY A 197 -10.22 4.10 14.79
N GLU A 198 -10.76 3.02 15.35
CA GLU A 198 -11.77 3.07 16.42
C GLU A 198 -11.18 3.64 17.73
N ILE A 199 -10.03 3.11 18.17
CA ILE A 199 -9.34 3.64 19.38
C ILE A 199 -9.00 5.12 19.20
N MET A 200 -8.61 5.55 18.01
CA MET A 200 -8.30 6.95 17.71
C MET A 200 -9.56 7.82 17.53
N GLY A 201 -10.77 7.26 17.61
CA GLY A 201 -12.03 7.97 17.38
C GLY A 201 -12.21 8.44 15.92
N VAL A 202 -11.48 7.85 14.97
CA VAL A 202 -11.54 8.15 13.53
C VAL A 202 -12.59 7.31 12.84
N VAL A 203 -12.69 6.05 13.18
CA VAL A 203 -13.70 5.10 12.67
C VAL A 203 -14.76 4.93 13.74
N ALA A 204 -16.02 4.78 13.35
CA ALA A 204 -17.09 4.49 14.29
C ALA A 204 -16.87 3.11 14.93
N GLU A 205 -17.08 3.03 16.24
CA GLU A 205 -16.94 1.77 16.99
C GLU A 205 -17.91 0.71 16.46
N GLU A 206 -17.40 -0.47 16.27
CA GLU A 206 -18.17 -1.70 16.08
C GLU A 206 -17.90 -2.57 17.31
N ASP A 207 -18.92 -3.35 17.73
CA ASP A 207 -18.77 -4.32 18.84
C ASP A 207 -17.86 -5.49 18.41
N PHE A 208 -16.67 -5.16 17.91
CA PHE A 208 -15.70 -6.14 17.44
C PHE A 208 -14.67 -6.41 18.55
N GLN A 209 -14.61 -7.67 19.00
CA GLN A 209 -13.58 -8.11 19.94
C GLN A 209 -12.38 -8.64 19.16
N TRP A 210 -11.24 -7.97 19.29
CA TRP A 210 -9.97 -8.44 18.79
C TRP A 210 -9.44 -9.56 19.73
N GLU A 211 -9.39 -10.80 19.24
CA GLU A 211 -8.82 -11.96 19.95
C GLU A 211 -7.31 -12.08 19.75
#